data_30da45bb254530c900a1d5a7d9bd5bfd
#
_entry.id   30da45bb254530c900a1d5a7d9bd5bfd
#
_cell.length_a   1.000
_cell.length_b   1.000
_cell.length_c   1.000
_cell.angle_alpha   90.00
_cell.angle_beta   90.00
_cell.angle_gamma   90.00
#
_symmetry.space_group_name_H-M   'P 1'
#
loop_
_entity.id
_entity.type
_entity.pdbx_description
1 polymer ?
#
loop_
_entity_poly.entity_id
_entity_poly.type
_entity_poly.pdbx_seq_one_letter_code
_entity_poly.pdbx_strand_id
1 'polypeptide(L)'
;MWILLLLIGIVLICCVFMKDDVGEVFMAFGGMIFFVALIGIFVNIGILINGRTLDDKIAMYEQENATIEQSVDVLVKDYYRHESDTYSSLTPENAVLFASAYPELQSNELATKQLEIYVENNNNLKELKKDQINLSKNRFWLYFGG
;
A
#
# COMPACT_ATOMS: atom_id res chain seq x y z
N MET A 1 -6.58 3.62 -20.01
CA MET A 1 -8.00 3.54 -20.43
C MET A 1 -8.67 4.90 -20.40
N TRP A 2 -8.68 5.62 -19.29
CA TRP A 2 -9.38 6.91 -19.17
C TRP A 2 -8.91 7.98 -20.17
N ILE A 3 -7.59 8.07 -20.41
CA ILE A 3 -7.02 9.00 -21.41
C ILE A 3 -7.49 8.64 -22.82
N LEU A 4 -7.59 7.35 -23.15
CA LEU A 4 -8.07 6.90 -24.45
C LEU A 4 -9.56 7.25 -24.65
N LEU A 5 -10.39 7.08 -23.61
CA LEU A 5 -11.80 7.49 -23.64
C LEU A 5 -11.94 9.01 -23.83
N LEU A 6 -11.07 9.80 -23.18
CA LEU A 6 -11.04 11.25 -23.34
C LEU A 6 -10.69 11.63 -24.79
N LEU A 7 -9.70 10.99 -25.40
CA LEU A 7 -9.33 11.22 -26.80
C LEU A 7 -10.48 10.85 -27.76
N ILE A 8 -11.16 9.73 -27.53
CA ILE A 8 -12.35 9.34 -28.31
C ILE A 8 -13.43 10.38 -28.19
N GLY A 9 -13.73 10.88 -26.99
CA GLY A 9 -14.71 11.95 -26.76
C GLY A 9 -14.37 13.23 -27.53
N ILE A 10 -13.10 13.65 -27.52
CA ILE A 10 -12.63 14.81 -28.28
C ILE A 10 -12.81 14.60 -29.79
N VAL A 11 -12.43 13.43 -30.30
CA VAL A 11 -12.59 13.11 -31.75
C VAL A 11 -14.04 13.15 -32.14
N LEU A 12 -14.96 12.59 -31.35
CA LEU A 12 -16.39 12.63 -31.62
C LEU A 12 -16.93 14.05 -31.61
N ILE A 13 -16.51 14.90 -30.68
CA ILE A 13 -16.89 16.32 -30.65
C ILE A 13 -16.34 17.06 -31.87
N CYS A 14 -15.10 16.79 -32.31
CA CYS A 14 -14.51 17.40 -33.50
C CYS A 14 -15.22 16.98 -34.79
N CYS A 15 -15.73 15.75 -34.87
CA CYS A 15 -16.50 15.28 -36.03
C CYS A 15 -17.81 16.08 -36.27
N VAL A 16 -18.33 16.74 -35.23
CA VAL A 16 -19.52 17.61 -35.35
C VAL A 16 -19.28 18.85 -36.21
N PHE A 17 -18.03 19.31 -36.33
CA PHE A 17 -17.69 20.43 -37.22
C PHE A 17 -17.81 20.08 -38.73
N MET A 18 -17.99 18.80 -39.05
CA MET A 18 -18.29 18.32 -40.43
C MET A 18 -19.81 18.26 -40.59
N LYS A 19 -20.37 19.39 -40.88
CA LYS A 19 -21.71 19.80 -41.32
C LYS A 19 -22.72 18.73 -41.80
N ASP A 20 -23.29 17.91 -40.88
CA ASP A 20 -24.43 17.05 -41.23
C ASP A 20 -25.43 16.98 -40.05
N ASP A 21 -26.70 16.73 -40.33
CA ASP A 21 -27.79 16.63 -39.34
C ASP A 21 -27.59 15.57 -38.26
N VAL A 22 -26.63 14.66 -38.45
CA VAL A 22 -26.21 13.63 -37.49
C VAL A 22 -25.29 14.22 -36.40
N GLY A 23 -24.81 15.45 -36.62
CA GLY A 23 -23.84 16.11 -35.73
C GLY A 23 -24.32 16.33 -34.30
N GLU A 24 -25.60 16.64 -34.09
CA GLU A 24 -26.17 16.89 -32.75
C GLU A 24 -26.12 15.63 -31.87
N VAL A 25 -26.41 14.47 -32.45
CA VAL A 25 -26.37 13.18 -31.73
C VAL A 25 -24.92 12.83 -31.33
N PHE A 26 -23.96 13.03 -32.26
CA PHE A 26 -22.55 12.80 -31.97
C PHE A 26 -22.01 13.77 -30.93
N MET A 27 -22.47 15.03 -30.89
CA MET A 27 -22.12 16.00 -29.87
C MET A 27 -22.58 15.55 -28.47
N ALA A 28 -23.85 15.12 -28.36
CA ALA A 28 -24.39 14.66 -27.08
C ALA A 28 -23.64 13.45 -26.55
N PHE A 29 -23.41 12.43 -27.39
CA PHE A 29 -22.65 11.24 -27.01
C PHE A 29 -21.17 11.55 -26.73
N GLY A 30 -20.49 12.34 -27.54
CA GLY A 30 -19.11 12.76 -27.35
C GLY A 30 -18.94 13.58 -26.08
N GLY A 31 -19.84 14.50 -25.79
CA GLY A 31 -19.87 15.28 -24.56
C GLY A 31 -20.05 14.39 -23.32
N MET A 32 -20.96 13.42 -23.36
CA MET A 32 -21.16 12.49 -22.25
C MET A 32 -19.92 11.65 -21.98
N ILE A 33 -19.30 11.09 -23.01
CA ILE A 33 -18.06 10.30 -22.88
C ILE A 33 -16.93 11.16 -22.33
N PHE A 34 -16.80 12.40 -22.82
CA PHE A 34 -15.78 13.34 -22.35
C PHE A 34 -15.94 13.65 -20.85
N PHE A 35 -17.15 13.94 -20.37
CA PHE A 35 -17.41 14.19 -18.96
C PHE A 35 -17.11 12.97 -18.08
N VAL A 36 -17.54 11.78 -18.49
CA VAL A 36 -17.26 10.54 -17.76
C VAL A 36 -15.75 10.29 -17.69
N ALA A 37 -15.03 10.53 -18.79
CA ALA A 37 -13.57 10.37 -18.82
C ALA A 37 -12.86 11.37 -17.90
N LEU A 38 -13.32 12.64 -17.86
CA LEU A 38 -12.78 13.64 -16.94
C LEU A 38 -12.95 13.22 -15.48
N ILE A 39 -14.15 12.82 -15.07
CA ILE A 39 -14.42 12.35 -13.70
C ILE A 39 -13.51 11.17 -13.37
N GLY A 40 -13.38 10.20 -14.27
CA GLY A 40 -12.51 9.04 -14.11
C GLY A 40 -11.03 9.42 -13.92
N ILE A 41 -10.54 10.41 -14.68
CA ILE A 41 -9.17 10.92 -14.54
C ILE A 41 -8.98 11.60 -13.20
N PHE A 42 -9.89 12.48 -12.77
CA PHE A 42 -9.78 13.17 -11.48
C PHE A 42 -9.76 12.21 -10.30
N VAL A 43 -10.65 11.21 -10.30
CA VAL A 43 -10.66 10.17 -9.24
C VAL A 43 -9.34 9.41 -9.21
N ASN A 44 -8.82 8.97 -10.36
CA ASN A 44 -7.55 8.24 -10.42
C ASN A 44 -6.34 9.09 -10.02
N ILE A 45 -6.30 10.38 -10.38
CA ILE A 45 -5.25 11.29 -9.93
C ILE A 45 -5.29 11.44 -8.41
N GLY A 46 -6.46 11.59 -7.79
CA GLY A 46 -6.62 11.65 -6.34
C GLY A 46 -6.05 10.41 -5.64
N ILE A 47 -6.35 9.22 -6.16
CA ILE A 47 -5.81 7.96 -5.64
C ILE A 47 -4.29 7.89 -5.79
N LEU A 48 -3.73 8.33 -6.92
CA LEU A 48 -2.29 8.33 -7.17
C LEU A 48 -1.53 9.31 -6.27
N ILE A 49 -2.11 10.48 -5.98
CA ILE A 49 -1.52 11.46 -5.05
C ILE A 49 -1.45 10.89 -3.64
N ASN A 50 -2.54 10.29 -3.16
CA ASN A 50 -2.58 9.64 -1.85
C ASN A 50 -1.63 8.45 -1.76
N GLY A 51 -1.34 7.82 -2.88
CA GLY A 51 -0.43 6.68 -2.95
C GLY A 51 1.07 7.02 -2.90
N ARG A 52 1.46 8.29 -3.05
CA ARG A 52 2.87 8.70 -3.03
C ARG A 52 3.55 8.46 -1.68
N THR A 53 2.79 8.49 -0.59
CA THR A 53 3.30 8.29 0.77
C THR A 53 3.27 6.83 1.23
N LEU A 54 2.81 5.90 0.39
CA LEU A 54 2.69 4.48 0.77
C LEU A 54 4.07 3.84 0.99
N ASP A 55 5.00 4.09 0.10
CA ASP A 55 6.35 3.53 0.20
C ASP A 55 7.07 4.04 1.46
N ASP A 56 6.92 5.33 1.78
CA ASP A 56 7.47 5.93 2.99
C ASP A 56 6.86 5.32 4.27
N LYS A 57 5.54 5.09 4.27
CA LYS A 57 4.86 4.44 5.40
C LYS A 57 5.28 2.98 5.57
N ILE A 58 5.42 2.25 4.47
CA ILE A 58 5.92 0.87 4.50
C ILE A 58 7.32 0.84 5.09
N ALA A 59 8.22 1.70 4.58
CA ALA A 59 9.59 1.78 5.09
C ALA A 59 9.64 2.14 6.59
N MET A 60 8.77 3.05 7.05
CA MET A 60 8.68 3.42 8.46
C MET A 60 8.30 2.21 9.33
N TYR A 61 7.26 1.47 8.99
CA TYR A 61 6.84 0.30 9.76
C TYR A 61 7.86 -0.85 9.70
N GLU A 62 8.53 -1.05 8.55
CA GLU A 62 9.60 -2.05 8.42
C GLU A 62 10.80 -1.68 9.30
N GLN A 63 11.16 -0.39 9.37
CA GLN A 63 12.23 0.09 10.24
C GLN A 63 11.86 -0.04 11.73
N GLU A 64 10.62 0.28 12.10
CA GLU A 64 10.13 0.12 13.47
C GLU A 64 10.13 -1.36 13.89
N ASN A 65 9.68 -2.25 13.04
CA ASN A 65 9.72 -3.69 13.26
C ASN A 65 11.15 -4.19 13.47
N ALA A 66 12.11 -3.75 12.63
CA ALA A 66 13.51 -4.11 12.80
C ALA A 66 14.08 -3.63 14.15
N THR A 67 13.66 -2.46 14.63
CA THR A 67 14.06 -1.95 15.96
C THR A 67 13.46 -2.80 17.08
N ILE A 68 12.19 -3.20 16.95
CA ILE A 68 11.52 -4.07 17.91
C ILE A 68 12.20 -5.44 17.96
N GLU A 69 12.50 -6.04 16.80
CA GLU A 69 13.21 -7.31 16.69
C GLU A 69 14.56 -7.27 17.42
N GLN A 70 15.34 -6.20 17.22
CA GLN A 70 16.62 -6.02 17.93
C GLN A 70 16.42 -5.87 19.44
N SER A 71 15.42 -5.11 19.87
CA SER A 71 15.13 -4.90 21.30
C SER A 71 14.68 -6.18 21.98
N VAL A 72 13.82 -6.95 21.32
CA VAL A 72 13.35 -8.25 21.83
C VAL A 72 14.50 -9.26 21.85
N ASP A 73 15.38 -9.27 20.85
CA ASP A 73 16.56 -10.14 20.81
C ASP A 73 17.50 -9.88 22.02
N VAL A 74 17.71 -8.61 22.36
CA VAL A 74 18.49 -8.24 23.55
C VAL A 74 17.81 -8.72 24.82
N LEU A 75 16.49 -8.54 24.96
CA LEU A 75 15.73 -9.00 26.13
C LEU A 75 15.77 -10.51 26.27
N VAL A 76 15.61 -11.26 25.18
CA VAL A 76 15.69 -12.72 25.16
C VAL A 76 17.07 -13.17 25.57
N LYS A 77 18.14 -12.60 25.01
CA LYS A 77 19.52 -12.95 25.34
C LYS A 77 19.88 -12.62 26.78
N ASP A 78 19.41 -11.51 27.34
CA ASP A 78 19.66 -11.12 28.72
C ASP A 78 18.94 -12.05 29.71
N TYR A 79 17.70 -12.43 29.38
CA TYR A 79 16.88 -13.34 30.20
C TYR A 79 17.48 -14.76 30.26
N TYR A 80 18.02 -15.26 29.15
CA TYR A 80 18.56 -16.63 29.04
C TYR A 80 20.10 -16.72 29.09
N ARG A 81 20.76 -15.70 29.59
CA ARG A 81 22.24 -15.63 29.67
C ARG A 81 22.90 -16.80 30.35
N HIS A 82 22.13 -17.65 31.05
CA HIS A 82 22.62 -18.83 31.76
C HIS A 82 22.47 -20.17 31.00
N GLU A 83 21.79 -20.17 29.83
CA GLU A 83 21.59 -21.36 28.98
C GLU A 83 22.30 -21.18 27.63
N SER A 84 23.63 -21.12 27.67
CA SER A 84 24.46 -20.51 26.62
C SER A 84 24.46 -21.22 25.24
N ASP A 85 24.10 -22.50 25.16
CA ASP A 85 24.32 -23.27 23.93
C ASP A 85 23.15 -23.25 22.94
N THR A 86 21.92 -23.00 23.41
CA THR A 86 20.73 -23.04 22.57
C THR A 86 20.45 -21.69 21.84
N TYR A 87 20.95 -20.60 22.40
CA TYR A 87 20.61 -19.23 21.93
C TYR A 87 21.66 -18.58 21.04
N SER A 88 22.79 -19.20 20.81
CA SER A 88 23.84 -18.67 19.92
C SER A 88 23.41 -18.60 18.44
N SER A 89 22.31 -19.28 18.07
CA SER A 89 21.75 -19.31 16.70
C SER A 89 20.52 -18.44 16.50
N LEU A 90 20.07 -17.68 17.52
CA LEU A 90 18.91 -16.81 17.39
C LEU A 90 19.23 -15.57 16.55
N THR A 91 18.44 -15.39 15.47
CA THR A 91 18.40 -14.13 14.74
C THR A 91 17.33 -13.21 15.33
N PRO A 92 17.38 -11.87 15.14
CA PRO A 92 16.37 -10.93 15.64
C PRO A 92 14.94 -11.32 15.26
N GLU A 93 14.70 -11.76 14.02
CA GLU A 93 13.40 -12.24 13.54
C GLU A 93 12.89 -13.45 14.34
N ASN A 94 13.77 -14.38 14.66
CA ASN A 94 13.40 -15.56 15.47
C ASN A 94 13.17 -15.19 16.93
N ALA A 95 13.79 -14.13 17.44
CA ALA A 95 13.63 -13.68 18.82
C ALA A 95 12.20 -13.24 19.12
N VAL A 96 11.51 -12.59 18.18
CA VAL A 96 10.10 -12.19 18.32
C VAL A 96 9.19 -13.42 18.42
N LEU A 97 9.39 -14.41 17.55
CA LEU A 97 8.63 -15.67 17.61
C LEU A 97 8.89 -16.42 18.92
N PHE A 98 10.13 -16.42 19.36
CA PHE A 98 10.54 -17.04 20.61
C PHE A 98 9.89 -16.36 21.82
N ALA A 99 9.97 -15.02 21.90
CA ALA A 99 9.34 -14.25 22.96
C ALA A 99 7.82 -14.47 23.04
N SER A 100 7.17 -14.64 21.89
CA SER A 100 5.73 -14.92 21.86
C SER A 100 5.35 -16.33 22.35
N ALA A 101 6.27 -17.28 22.31
CA ALA A 101 6.08 -18.65 22.73
C ALA A 101 6.38 -18.90 24.22
N TYR A 102 7.12 -17.99 24.86
CA TYR A 102 7.55 -18.17 26.26
C TYR A 102 6.73 -17.33 27.22
N PRO A 103 5.94 -17.98 28.14
CA PRO A 103 5.08 -17.28 29.09
C PRO A 103 5.81 -16.36 30.04
N GLU A 104 7.07 -16.68 30.35
CA GLU A 104 7.90 -15.90 31.26
C GLU A 104 8.27 -14.53 30.67
N LEU A 105 8.54 -14.47 29.37
CA LEU A 105 8.78 -13.20 28.66
C LEU A 105 7.49 -12.39 28.46
N GLN A 106 6.34 -13.07 28.37
CA GLN A 106 5.03 -12.40 28.32
C GLN A 106 4.67 -11.71 29.64
N SER A 107 5.27 -12.12 30.77
CA SER A 107 5.10 -11.42 32.04
C SER A 107 5.90 -10.10 32.11
N ASN A 108 6.83 -9.88 31.18
CA ASN A 108 7.55 -8.61 31.06
C ASN A 108 6.72 -7.60 30.27
N GLU A 109 6.28 -6.54 30.96
CA GLU A 109 5.42 -5.50 30.37
C GLU A 109 6.04 -4.85 29.12
N LEU A 110 7.36 -4.67 29.10
CA LEU A 110 8.07 -4.11 27.95
C LEU A 110 8.04 -5.05 26.75
N ALA A 111 8.31 -6.33 26.96
CA ALA A 111 8.28 -7.34 25.90
C ALA A 111 6.87 -7.46 25.32
N THR A 112 5.86 -7.51 26.17
CA THR A 112 4.45 -7.59 25.74
C THR A 112 4.03 -6.39 24.89
N LYS A 113 4.36 -5.17 25.31
CA LYS A 113 4.10 -3.97 24.52
C LYS A 113 4.80 -3.98 23.17
N GLN A 114 6.04 -4.38 23.11
CA GLN A 114 6.79 -4.47 21.84
C GLN A 114 6.18 -5.50 20.90
N LEU A 115 5.74 -6.64 21.41
CA LEU A 115 5.05 -7.67 20.63
C LEU A 115 3.70 -7.18 20.09
N GLU A 116 2.92 -6.44 20.89
CA GLU A 116 1.66 -5.84 20.45
C GLU A 116 1.88 -4.86 19.31
N ILE A 117 2.86 -3.94 19.43
CA ILE A 117 3.22 -2.98 18.38
C ILE A 117 3.69 -3.73 17.12
N TYR A 118 4.48 -4.76 17.27
CA TYR A 118 4.97 -5.58 16.16
C TYR A 118 3.81 -6.22 15.37
N VAL A 119 2.83 -6.77 16.07
CA VAL A 119 1.64 -7.37 15.45
C VAL A 119 0.81 -6.30 14.75
N GLU A 120 0.61 -5.14 15.37
CA GLU A 120 -0.11 -4.01 14.78
C GLU A 120 0.59 -3.51 13.52
N ASN A 121 1.91 -3.31 13.56
CA ASN A 121 2.70 -2.90 12.42
C ASN A 121 2.60 -3.88 11.25
N ASN A 122 2.65 -5.19 11.53
CA ASN A 122 2.50 -6.21 10.50
C ASN A 122 1.10 -6.19 9.85
N ASN A 123 0.05 -5.90 10.62
CA ASN A 123 -1.28 -5.73 10.07
C ASN A 123 -1.36 -4.47 9.17
N ASN A 124 -0.79 -3.36 9.62
CA ASN A 124 -0.71 -2.12 8.86
C ASN A 124 0.10 -2.31 7.57
N LEU A 125 1.24 -3.00 7.63
CA LEU A 125 2.05 -3.36 6.47
C LEU A 125 1.27 -4.19 5.44
N LYS A 126 0.49 -5.16 5.90
CA LYS A 126 -0.35 -5.98 5.03
C LYS A 126 -1.39 -5.14 4.30
N GLU A 127 -2.03 -4.19 4.97
CA GLU A 127 -3.00 -3.27 4.36
C GLU A 127 -2.32 -2.33 3.36
N LEU A 128 -1.20 -1.71 3.73
CA LEU A 128 -0.45 -0.81 2.86
C LEU A 128 0.07 -1.52 1.60
N LYS A 129 0.57 -2.76 1.72
CA LYS A 129 0.99 -3.57 0.57
C LYS A 129 -0.20 -3.92 -0.35
N LYS A 130 -1.40 -4.14 0.21
CA LYS A 130 -2.62 -4.31 -0.55
C LYS A 130 -3.00 -3.04 -1.32
N ASP A 131 -2.86 -1.88 -0.67
CA ASP A 131 -3.13 -0.59 -1.30
C ASP A 131 -2.11 -0.27 -2.41
N GLN A 132 -0.85 -0.66 -2.24
CA GLN A 132 0.18 -0.55 -3.28
C GLN A 132 -0.19 -1.38 -4.54
N ILE A 133 -0.73 -2.59 -4.35
CA ILE A 133 -1.25 -3.40 -5.45
C ILE A 133 -2.44 -2.71 -6.15
N ASN A 134 -3.35 -2.10 -5.38
CA ASN A 134 -4.48 -1.37 -5.93
C ASN A 134 -4.05 -0.12 -6.71
N LEU A 135 -3.01 0.57 -6.24
CA LEU A 135 -2.39 1.69 -6.96
C LEU A 135 -1.85 1.28 -8.33
N SER A 136 -1.18 0.16 -8.42
CA SER A 136 -0.66 -0.38 -9.67
C SER A 136 -1.80 -0.62 -10.68
N LYS A 137 -2.93 -1.17 -10.23
CA LYS A 137 -4.14 -1.32 -11.07
C LYS A 137 -4.69 0.03 -11.54
N ASN A 138 -4.75 1.03 -10.66
CA ASN A 138 -5.25 2.36 -11.02
C ASN A 138 -4.33 3.07 -12.02
N ARG A 139 -3.01 2.92 -11.91
CA ARG A 139 -2.05 3.39 -12.92
C ARG A 139 -2.33 2.77 -14.29
N PHE A 140 -2.53 1.45 -14.32
CA PHE A 140 -2.88 0.75 -15.57
C PHE A 140 -4.17 1.32 -16.19
N TRP A 141 -5.22 1.54 -15.40
CA TRP A 141 -6.48 2.11 -15.90
C TRP A 141 -6.34 3.56 -16.39
N LEU A 142 -5.42 4.33 -15.83
CA LEU A 142 -5.21 5.72 -16.24
C LEU A 142 -4.51 5.81 -17.62
N TYR A 143 -3.36 5.14 -17.79
CA TYR A 143 -2.49 5.32 -18.96
C TYR A 143 -1.78 4.04 -19.48
N PHE A 144 -2.23 2.85 -19.11
CA PHE A 144 -1.57 1.57 -19.42
C PHE A 144 -0.11 1.48 -18.91
N GLY A 145 0.24 2.21 -17.86
CA GLY A 145 1.54 2.15 -17.21
C GLY A 145 1.58 1.09 -16.10
N GLY A 146 2.65 0.28 -16.11
CA GLY A 146 2.98 -0.66 -15.04
C GLY A 146 3.97 -0.05 -14.05
#